data_7abcf68f04dbfef260e1c9b3657840fc
#
_entry.id   7abcf68f04dbfef260e1c9b3657840fc
#
_cell.length_a   1.000
_cell.length_b   1.000
_cell.length_c   1.000
_cell.angle_alpha   90.00
_cell.angle_beta   90.00
_cell.angle_gamma   90.00
#
_symmetry.space_group_name_H-M   'P 1'
#
loop_
_entity.id
_entity.type
_entity.pdbx_description
1 polymer ?
#
loop_
_entity_poly.entity_id
_entity_poly.type
_entity_poly.pdbx_seq_one_letter_code
_entity_poly.pdbx_strand_id
1 'polypeptide(L)'
;MADDQHSCGFYVVLEVSLNSFTVSNMNRYEMVLSSSIEECRKLHDFLSVMAEIEGFSEPFALELELVIKEAFVNAVQHGNAHVQGAVVRLHFKLAIEDGVRTLFVEICDSGPGFSVYEIADPTVPEMLMQPSGRGVFFIRSYADIVRQECDDEGCRLLLRMMPY
;
A
#
# COMPACT_ATOMS: atom_id res chain seq x y z
N MET A 1 35.00 -10.25 9.74
CA MET A 1 34.23 -9.01 9.72
C MET A 1 33.68 -8.91 8.31
N ALA A 2 32.48 -9.39 8.12
CA ALA A 2 31.76 -9.31 6.85
C ALA A 2 30.58 -8.37 7.09
N ASP A 3 30.63 -7.21 6.43
CA ASP A 3 29.53 -6.25 6.36
C ASP A 3 28.43 -6.85 5.49
N ASP A 4 27.40 -7.35 6.15
CA ASP A 4 26.13 -7.67 5.48
C ASP A 4 25.33 -6.37 5.29
N GLN A 5 25.66 -5.63 4.24
CA GLN A 5 24.81 -4.58 3.71
C GLN A 5 23.61 -5.26 3.03
N HIS A 6 22.48 -5.37 3.76
CA HIS A 6 21.20 -5.70 3.16
C HIS A 6 20.82 -4.54 2.22
N SER A 7 21.22 -4.67 0.97
CA SER A 7 20.83 -3.81 -0.12
C SER A 7 19.30 -3.98 -0.31
N CYS A 8 18.52 -2.97 0.11
CA CYS A 8 17.13 -2.83 -0.25
C CYS A 8 17.06 -2.60 -1.77
N GLY A 9 16.79 -3.67 -2.51
CA GLY A 9 16.71 -3.62 -3.97
C GLY A 9 15.29 -3.26 -4.39
N PHE A 10 15.17 -2.21 -5.19
CA PHE A 10 13.94 -1.93 -5.94
C PHE A 10 13.91 -2.88 -7.15
N TYR A 11 12.85 -3.64 -7.28
CA TYR A 11 12.63 -4.46 -8.46
C TYR A 11 11.40 -3.93 -9.20
N VAL A 12 11.63 -3.39 -10.40
CA VAL A 12 10.56 -3.11 -11.36
C VAL A 12 10.41 -4.36 -12.23
N VAL A 13 9.33 -5.09 -12.05
CA VAL A 13 9.01 -6.23 -12.90
C VAL A 13 8.11 -5.74 -14.03
N LEU A 14 8.70 -5.52 -15.21
CA LEU A 14 7.97 -5.27 -16.44
C LEU A 14 7.59 -6.61 -17.08
N GLU A 15 6.43 -7.17 -16.75
CA GLU A 15 5.88 -8.27 -17.54
C GLU A 15 5.19 -7.72 -18.79
N VAL A 16 5.87 -7.80 -19.93
CA VAL A 16 5.26 -7.56 -21.25
C VAL A 16 4.68 -8.90 -21.75
N SER A 17 3.39 -9.10 -21.58
CA SER A 17 2.69 -10.25 -22.18
C SER A 17 2.37 -9.95 -23.64
N LEU A 18 3.14 -10.58 -24.57
CA LEU A 18 2.88 -10.56 -26.00
C LEU A 18 1.91 -11.68 -26.38
N ASN A 19 0.62 -11.50 -26.15
CA ASN A 19 -0.41 -12.32 -26.77
C ASN A 19 -1.51 -11.46 -27.38
N SER A 20 -1.46 -11.45 -28.72
CA SER A 20 -2.50 -11.09 -29.70
C SER A 20 -3.56 -10.05 -29.28
N PHE A 21 -3.40 -8.82 -29.78
CA PHE A 21 -4.44 -7.82 -30.06
C PHE A 21 -5.18 -7.14 -28.90
N THR A 22 -4.60 -7.05 -27.73
CA THR A 22 -4.83 -5.96 -26.79
C THR A 22 -3.55 -5.71 -26.01
N VAL A 23 -2.90 -4.56 -26.22
CA VAL A 23 -1.77 -4.11 -25.41
C VAL A 23 -2.34 -3.69 -24.06
N SER A 24 -2.55 -4.62 -23.14
CA SER A 24 -2.76 -4.27 -21.75
C SER A 24 -1.39 -4.05 -21.14
N ASN A 25 -0.90 -2.81 -21.16
CA ASN A 25 0.23 -2.39 -20.34
C ASN A 25 -0.18 -2.54 -18.86
N MET A 26 0.01 -3.73 -18.31
CA MET A 26 -0.14 -3.97 -16.87
C MET A 26 1.23 -3.76 -16.22
N ASN A 27 1.49 -2.54 -15.74
CA ASN A 27 2.68 -2.28 -14.98
C ASN A 27 2.49 -2.80 -13.56
N ARG A 28 3.51 -3.51 -13.07
CA ARG A 28 3.56 -4.03 -11.70
C ARG A 28 4.80 -3.52 -11.01
N TYR A 29 4.63 -3.16 -9.74
CA TYR A 29 5.72 -2.71 -8.89
C TYR A 29 5.65 -3.47 -7.57
N GLU A 30 6.80 -3.73 -6.99
CA GLU A 30 6.91 -4.38 -5.70
C GLU A 30 7.91 -3.63 -4.81
N MET A 31 7.57 -3.50 -3.54
CA MET A 31 8.44 -2.93 -2.53
C MET A 31 8.37 -3.75 -1.25
N VAL A 32 9.54 -4.02 -0.66
CA VAL A 32 9.64 -4.69 0.65
C VAL A 32 10.37 -3.75 1.61
N LEU A 33 9.73 -3.45 2.72
CA LEU A 33 10.24 -2.56 3.76
C LEU A 33 10.34 -3.30 5.09
N SER A 34 11.34 -2.96 5.90
CA SER A 34 11.34 -3.38 7.30
C SER A 34 10.14 -2.79 8.03
N SER A 35 9.66 -3.51 9.04
CA SER A 35 8.50 -3.07 9.84
C SER A 35 8.90 -1.95 10.81
N SER A 36 9.22 -0.79 10.24
CA SER A 36 9.65 0.40 10.98
C SER A 36 9.08 1.68 10.36
N ILE A 37 8.66 2.62 11.19
CA ILE A 37 8.13 3.92 10.75
C ILE A 37 9.19 4.74 10.00
N GLU A 38 10.47 4.55 10.29
CA GLU A 38 11.56 5.22 9.59
C GLU A 38 11.59 4.91 8.08
N GLU A 39 11.00 3.79 7.66
CA GLU A 39 10.89 3.40 6.26
C GLU A 39 9.89 4.25 5.45
N CYS A 40 9.07 5.07 6.11
CA CYS A 40 8.13 5.97 5.43
C CYS A 40 8.82 6.89 4.42
N ARG A 41 10.09 7.25 4.63
CA ARG A 41 10.84 8.06 3.67
C ARG A 41 11.12 7.30 2.38
N LYS A 42 11.53 6.04 2.46
CA LYS A 42 11.77 5.20 1.28
C LYS A 42 10.46 4.93 0.53
N LEU A 43 9.37 4.76 1.28
CA LEU A 43 8.04 4.62 0.70
C LEU A 43 7.64 5.86 -0.10
N HIS A 44 7.85 7.06 0.46
CA HIS A 44 7.60 8.33 -0.23
C HIS A 44 8.42 8.44 -1.53
N ASP A 45 9.74 8.20 -1.47
CA ASP A 45 10.63 8.28 -2.63
C ASP A 45 10.17 7.31 -3.74
N PHE A 46 9.79 6.09 -3.37
CA PHE A 46 9.28 5.09 -4.31
C PHE A 46 7.96 5.51 -4.96
N LEU A 47 6.98 6.00 -4.18
CA LEU A 47 5.68 6.43 -4.69
C LEU A 47 5.82 7.64 -5.62
N SER A 48 6.73 8.57 -5.31
CA SER A 48 7.02 9.73 -6.16
C SER A 48 7.56 9.30 -7.52
N VAL A 49 8.54 8.39 -7.56
CA VAL A 49 9.10 7.86 -8.82
C VAL A 49 8.03 7.09 -9.61
N MET A 50 7.23 6.26 -8.94
CA MET A 50 6.15 5.54 -9.61
C MET A 50 5.11 6.50 -10.20
N ALA A 51 4.74 7.57 -9.48
CA ALA A 51 3.80 8.57 -9.97
C ALA A 51 4.32 9.29 -11.22
N GLU A 52 5.61 9.62 -11.27
CA GLU A 52 6.25 10.20 -12.47
C GLU A 52 6.23 9.23 -13.66
N ILE A 53 6.62 7.96 -13.46
CA ILE A 53 6.65 6.95 -14.52
C ILE A 53 5.24 6.73 -15.09
N GLU A 54 4.23 6.67 -14.22
CA GLU A 54 2.85 6.40 -14.60
C GLU A 54 2.09 7.65 -15.07
N GLY A 55 2.69 8.84 -14.91
CA GLY A 55 2.07 10.11 -15.30
C GLY A 55 0.80 10.40 -14.48
N PHE A 56 0.82 10.09 -13.18
CA PHE A 56 -0.30 10.43 -12.29
C PHE A 56 -0.38 11.95 -12.12
N SER A 57 -1.61 12.46 -11.96
CA SER A 57 -1.81 13.87 -11.61
C SER A 57 -1.27 14.14 -10.21
N GLU A 58 -0.82 15.37 -9.95
CA GLU A 58 -0.32 15.76 -8.63
C GLU A 58 -1.34 15.52 -7.50
N PRO A 59 -2.65 15.84 -7.66
CA PRO A 59 -3.64 15.53 -6.63
C PRO A 59 -3.74 14.03 -6.35
N PHE A 60 -3.78 13.19 -7.40
CA PHE A 60 -3.85 11.74 -7.21
C PHE A 60 -2.57 11.18 -6.56
N ALA A 61 -1.39 11.69 -6.91
CA ALA A 61 -0.13 11.28 -6.29
C ALA A 61 -0.10 11.58 -4.78
N LEU A 62 -0.65 12.73 -4.35
CA LEU A 62 -0.77 13.08 -2.93
C LEU A 62 -1.77 12.18 -2.19
N GLU A 63 -2.92 11.88 -2.81
CA GLU A 63 -3.92 10.95 -2.24
C GLU A 63 -3.34 9.52 -2.11
N LEU A 64 -2.63 9.07 -3.13
CA LEU A 64 -1.93 7.78 -3.13
C LEU A 64 -0.90 7.70 -2.00
N GLU A 65 -0.06 8.72 -1.86
CA GLU A 65 0.93 8.78 -0.79
C GLU A 65 0.27 8.71 0.59
N LEU A 66 -0.78 9.51 0.82
CA LEU A 66 -1.52 9.52 2.07
C LEU A 66 -2.08 8.13 2.40
N VAL A 67 -2.82 7.54 1.46
CA VAL A 67 -3.47 6.24 1.64
C VAL A 67 -2.46 5.14 1.93
N ILE A 68 -1.39 5.06 1.12
CA ILE A 68 -0.42 3.97 1.25
C ILE A 68 0.46 4.13 2.48
N LYS A 69 0.80 5.36 2.84
CA LYS A 69 1.51 5.64 4.09
C LYS A 69 0.69 5.23 5.32
N GLU A 70 -0.60 5.57 5.36
CA GLU A 70 -1.48 5.16 6.46
C GLU A 70 -1.63 3.64 6.52
N ALA A 71 -1.81 2.97 5.37
CA ALA A 71 -1.88 1.51 5.32
C ALA A 71 -0.57 0.85 5.78
N PHE A 72 0.59 1.38 5.38
CA PHE A 72 1.90 0.92 5.82
C PHE A 72 2.09 1.11 7.33
N VAL A 73 1.77 2.29 7.87
CA VAL A 73 1.86 2.56 9.31
C VAL A 73 0.97 1.61 10.11
N ASN A 74 -0.23 1.33 9.62
CA ASN A 74 -1.13 0.36 10.25
C ASN A 74 -0.54 -1.06 10.23
N ALA A 75 0.05 -1.49 9.11
CA ALA A 75 0.73 -2.78 9.00
C ALA A 75 1.92 -2.89 9.97
N VAL A 76 2.69 -1.81 10.15
CA VAL A 76 3.81 -1.76 11.10
C VAL A 76 3.32 -1.81 12.55
N GLN A 77 2.35 -0.95 12.92
CA GLN A 77 1.94 -0.75 14.31
C GLN A 77 0.97 -1.81 14.83
N HIS A 78 0.09 -2.28 13.96
CA HIS A 78 -1.01 -3.17 14.33
C HIS A 78 -0.85 -4.55 13.70
N GLY A 79 -0.42 -4.64 12.45
CA GLY A 79 -0.16 -5.90 11.76
C GLY A 79 1.04 -6.63 12.37
N ASN A 80 2.21 -6.09 12.18
CA ASN A 80 3.48 -6.67 12.62
C ASN A 80 3.83 -6.40 14.09
N ALA A 81 2.93 -5.83 14.88
CA ALA A 81 3.19 -5.49 16.28
C ALA A 81 3.85 -6.68 17.00
N HIS A 82 5.06 -6.45 17.53
CA HIS A 82 5.84 -7.45 18.29
C HIS A 82 6.49 -8.60 17.48
N VAL A 83 6.38 -8.62 16.16
CA VAL A 83 7.05 -9.62 15.31
C VAL A 83 8.47 -9.12 14.97
N GLN A 84 9.48 -9.74 15.58
CA GLN A 84 10.86 -9.34 15.37
C GLN A 84 11.34 -9.68 13.95
N GLY A 85 11.96 -8.70 13.26
CA GLY A 85 12.46 -8.89 11.90
C GLY A 85 11.37 -8.94 10.83
N ALA A 86 10.12 -8.60 11.20
CA ALA A 86 9.02 -8.55 10.24
C ALA A 86 9.25 -7.51 9.14
N VAL A 87 8.64 -7.76 8.01
CA VAL A 87 8.61 -6.85 6.86
C VAL A 87 7.18 -6.55 6.46
N VAL A 88 7.01 -5.44 5.74
CA VAL A 88 5.77 -5.13 5.03
C VAL A 88 6.07 -5.21 3.53
N ARG A 89 5.27 -5.99 2.80
CA ARG A 89 5.35 -6.07 1.34
C ARG A 89 4.22 -5.27 0.72
N LEU A 90 4.55 -4.49 -0.29
CA LEU A 90 3.60 -3.70 -1.06
C LEU A 90 3.70 -4.11 -2.52
N HIS A 91 2.56 -4.51 -3.09
CA HIS A 91 2.44 -4.86 -4.50
C HIS A 91 1.48 -3.89 -5.17
N PHE A 92 1.94 -3.27 -6.25
CA PHE A 92 1.15 -2.32 -7.04
C PHE A 92 0.89 -2.93 -8.41
N LYS A 93 -0.35 -2.86 -8.87
CA LYS A 93 -0.76 -3.34 -10.19
C LYS A 93 -1.66 -2.32 -10.85
N LEU A 94 -1.20 -1.76 -11.97
CA LEU A 94 -2.06 -0.99 -12.85
C LEU A 94 -2.80 -1.92 -13.80
N ALA A 95 -4.08 -1.69 -13.98
CA ALA A 95 -4.95 -2.41 -14.88
C ALA A 95 -5.90 -1.44 -15.59
N ILE A 96 -6.55 -1.90 -16.65
CA ILE A 96 -7.71 -1.24 -17.25
C ILE A 96 -8.94 -2.10 -16.90
N GLU A 97 -9.84 -1.55 -16.11
CA GLU A 97 -11.13 -2.16 -15.78
C GLU A 97 -12.26 -1.35 -16.41
N ASP A 98 -13.07 -1.96 -17.24
CA ASP A 98 -14.18 -1.32 -17.95
C ASP A 98 -13.77 -0.02 -18.69
N GLY A 99 -12.56 0.00 -19.22
CA GLY A 99 -11.98 1.15 -19.92
C GLY A 99 -11.41 2.24 -18.97
N VAL A 100 -11.46 2.03 -17.67
CA VAL A 100 -10.91 2.96 -16.66
C VAL A 100 -9.57 2.44 -16.15
N ARG A 101 -8.58 3.33 -16.10
CA ARG A 101 -7.29 3.04 -15.49
C ARG A 101 -7.47 2.87 -13.99
N THR A 102 -7.04 1.74 -13.46
CA THR A 102 -7.25 1.35 -12.06
C THR A 102 -5.94 0.88 -11.44
N LEU A 103 -5.63 1.40 -10.27
CA LEU A 103 -4.48 0.98 -9.46
C LEU A 103 -4.96 0.08 -8.32
N PHE A 104 -4.47 -1.13 -8.29
CA PHE A 104 -4.59 -2.05 -7.15
C PHE A 104 -3.32 -2.00 -6.32
N VAL A 105 -3.49 -1.91 -5.01
CA VAL A 105 -2.37 -1.98 -4.06
C VAL A 105 -2.67 -3.03 -3.01
N GLU A 106 -1.82 -4.03 -2.90
CA GLU A 106 -1.89 -5.05 -1.86
C GLU A 106 -0.78 -4.78 -0.83
N ILE A 107 -1.15 -4.66 0.42
CA ILE A 107 -0.27 -4.46 1.56
C ILE A 107 -0.32 -5.73 2.39
N CYS A 108 0.86 -6.38 2.58
CA CYS A 108 0.98 -7.63 3.33
C CYS A 108 1.88 -7.41 4.55
N ASP A 109 1.40 -7.81 5.71
CA ASP A 109 2.17 -7.92 6.95
C ASP A 109 2.22 -9.38 7.41
N SER A 110 3.05 -9.68 8.42
CA SER A 110 3.27 -11.04 8.94
C SER A 110 2.65 -11.26 10.32
N GLY A 111 1.82 -10.34 10.78
CA GLY A 111 1.22 -10.39 12.11
C GLY A 111 -0.24 -10.89 12.08
N PRO A 112 -0.88 -10.94 13.25
CA PRO A 112 -2.29 -11.33 13.35
C PRO A 112 -3.24 -10.31 12.70
N GLY A 113 -2.71 -9.14 12.33
CA GLY A 113 -3.45 -8.06 11.70
C GLY A 113 -4.39 -7.32 12.66
N PHE A 114 -5.17 -6.45 12.06
CA PHE A 114 -6.28 -5.75 12.71
C PHE A 114 -7.40 -5.58 11.68
N SER A 115 -8.64 -5.51 12.14
CA SER A 115 -9.76 -5.32 11.22
C SER A 115 -9.89 -3.86 10.80
N VAL A 116 -9.71 -3.57 9.52
CA VAL A 116 -9.99 -2.23 8.96
C VAL A 116 -11.48 -1.89 8.98
N TYR A 117 -12.35 -2.89 9.17
CA TYR A 117 -13.80 -2.70 9.20
C TYR A 117 -14.34 -2.34 10.59
N GLU A 118 -13.60 -2.67 11.67
CA GLU A 118 -14.03 -2.47 13.06
C GLU A 118 -13.64 -1.10 13.62
N ILE A 119 -12.88 -0.31 12.87
CA ILE A 119 -12.48 1.03 13.32
C ILE A 119 -13.66 1.97 13.19
N ALA A 120 -14.04 2.58 14.31
CA ALA A 120 -15.11 3.56 14.38
C ALA A 120 -14.83 4.77 13.49
N ASP A 121 -15.89 5.36 12.95
CA ASP A 121 -15.82 6.59 12.16
C ASP A 121 -15.27 7.73 13.04
N PRO A 122 -14.10 8.32 12.71
CA PRO A 122 -13.51 9.39 13.51
C PRO A 122 -14.28 10.73 13.42
N THR A 123 -15.30 10.81 12.54
CA THR A 123 -16.12 12.02 12.39
C THR A 123 -17.23 12.12 13.44
N VAL A 124 -17.51 11.02 14.18
CA VAL A 124 -18.46 11.10 15.29
C VAL A 124 -17.87 11.95 16.44
N PRO A 125 -18.70 12.79 17.12
CA PRO A 125 -18.22 13.76 18.11
C PRO A 125 -17.31 13.17 19.19
N GLU A 126 -17.59 11.93 19.62
CA GLU A 126 -16.87 11.22 20.67
C GLU A 126 -15.44 10.85 20.24
N MET A 127 -15.20 10.72 18.92
CA MET A 127 -13.92 10.32 18.33
C MET A 127 -13.07 11.49 17.84
N LEU A 128 -13.64 12.71 17.74
CA LEU A 128 -12.94 13.90 17.22
C LEU A 128 -11.67 14.26 18.00
N MET A 129 -11.64 13.96 19.28
CA MET A 129 -10.51 14.27 20.17
C MET A 129 -9.50 13.10 20.30
N GLN A 130 -9.76 11.94 19.68
CA GLN A 130 -8.83 10.84 19.70
C GLN A 130 -7.79 10.97 18.58
N PRO A 131 -6.49 10.87 18.88
CA PRO A 131 -5.43 10.96 17.87
C PRO A 131 -5.31 9.70 17.00
N SER A 132 -5.90 8.58 17.41
CA SER A 132 -5.86 7.28 16.74
C SER A 132 -7.13 7.03 15.91
N GLY A 133 -7.01 6.23 14.85
CA GLY A 133 -8.15 5.81 14.00
C GLY A 133 -8.38 6.68 12.76
N ARG A 134 -7.66 7.78 12.59
CA ARG A 134 -7.80 8.64 11.39
C ARG A 134 -7.22 8.01 10.13
N GLY A 135 -6.22 7.14 10.27
CA GLY A 135 -5.57 6.48 9.13
C GLY A 135 -6.55 5.68 8.29
N VAL A 136 -7.38 4.85 8.92
CA VAL A 136 -8.40 4.06 8.19
C VAL A 136 -9.49 4.95 7.58
N PHE A 137 -9.81 6.07 8.21
CA PHE A 137 -10.72 7.05 7.61
C PHE A 137 -10.15 7.62 6.30
N PHE A 138 -8.86 7.98 6.25
CA PHE A 138 -8.23 8.44 5.01
C PHE A 138 -8.21 7.34 3.95
N ILE A 139 -7.86 6.10 4.34
CA ILE A 139 -7.92 4.96 3.41
C ILE A 139 -9.30 4.86 2.78
N ARG A 140 -10.38 4.88 3.59
CA ARG A 140 -11.77 4.78 3.10
C ARG A 140 -12.24 6.00 2.31
N SER A 141 -11.62 7.17 2.50
CA SER A 141 -12.00 8.40 1.80
C SER A 141 -11.48 8.46 0.38
N TYR A 142 -10.32 7.82 0.11
CA TYR A 142 -9.60 7.93 -1.15
C TYR A 142 -9.38 6.60 -1.87
N ALA A 143 -9.68 5.47 -1.22
CA ALA A 143 -9.55 4.14 -1.80
C ALA A 143 -10.74 3.25 -1.45
N ASP A 144 -11.09 2.36 -2.37
CA ASP A 144 -12.00 1.25 -2.08
C ASP A 144 -11.22 0.13 -1.41
N ILE A 145 -11.69 -0.33 -0.26
CA ILE A 145 -11.18 -1.55 0.36
C ILE A 145 -11.86 -2.74 -0.33
N VAL A 146 -11.11 -3.40 -1.22
CA VAL A 146 -11.63 -4.53 -1.99
C VAL A 146 -11.78 -5.76 -1.11
N ARG A 147 -10.75 -6.04 -0.28
CA ARG A 147 -10.75 -7.13 0.69
C ARG A 147 -9.67 -6.93 1.75
N GLN A 148 -9.89 -7.57 2.87
CA GLN A 148 -8.88 -7.84 3.87
C GLN A 148 -8.98 -9.31 4.28
N GLU A 149 -7.87 -10.02 4.21
CA GLU A 149 -7.75 -11.44 4.55
C GLU A 149 -6.60 -11.59 5.53
N CYS A 150 -6.87 -12.26 6.66
CA CYS A 150 -5.85 -12.57 7.66
C CYS A 150 -5.87 -14.07 7.93
N ASP A 151 -4.69 -14.67 8.04
CA ASP A 151 -4.47 -16.07 8.37
C ASP A 151 -3.27 -16.22 9.32
N ASP A 152 -2.81 -17.44 9.54
CA ASP A 152 -1.67 -17.72 10.42
C ASP A 152 -0.32 -17.18 9.86
N GLU A 153 -0.27 -16.82 8.59
CA GLU A 153 0.93 -16.31 7.92
C GLU A 153 0.98 -14.77 7.90
N GLY A 154 -0.14 -14.10 8.20
CA GLY A 154 -0.24 -12.64 8.24
C GLY A 154 -1.53 -12.09 7.66
N CYS A 155 -1.55 -10.78 7.42
CA CYS A 155 -2.68 -10.08 6.84
C CYS A 155 -2.35 -9.49 5.48
N ARG A 156 -3.37 -9.46 4.61
CA ARG A 156 -3.34 -8.86 3.27
C ARG A 156 -4.51 -7.90 3.13
N LEU A 157 -4.19 -6.65 2.87
CA LEU A 157 -5.17 -5.59 2.59
C LEU A 157 -5.08 -5.22 1.12
N LEU A 158 -6.13 -5.41 0.35
CA LEU A 158 -6.22 -5.02 -1.06
C LEU A 158 -7.07 -3.76 -1.20
N LEU A 159 -6.44 -2.72 -1.73
CA LEU A 159 -7.03 -1.43 -2.03
C LEU A 159 -7.17 -1.24 -3.54
N ARG A 160 -8.17 -0.46 -3.95
CA ARG A 160 -8.38 -0.02 -5.32
C ARG A 160 -8.49 1.49 -5.37
N MET A 161 -7.76 2.12 -6.28
CA MET A 161 -7.80 3.56 -6.54
C MET A 161 -7.90 3.82 -8.05
N MET A 162 -8.55 4.89 -8.43
CA MET A 162 -8.70 5.29 -9.84
C MET A 162 -7.87 6.54 -10.10
N PRO A 163 -6.71 6.44 -10.79
CA PRO A 163 -5.90 7.59 -11.20
C PRO A 163 -6.66 8.52 -12.14
N TYR A 164 -6.56 9.81 -11.91
CA TYR A 164 -7.15 10.89 -12.71
C TYR A 164 -6.13 12.00 -13.01
#